data_0ce4bb1e0d846fd2b6e76eaabfb3c61e
#
_entry.id   0ce4bb1e0d846fd2b6e76eaabfb3c61e
#
_cell.length_a   1.000
_cell.length_b   1.000
_cell.length_c   1.000
_cell.angle_alpha   90.00
_cell.angle_beta   90.00
_cell.angle_gamma   90.00
#
_symmetry.space_group_name_H-M   'P 1'
#
loop_
_entity.id
_entity.type
_entity.pdbx_description
1 polymer ?
#
loop_
_entity_poly.entity_id
_entity_poly.type
_entity_poly.pdbx_seq_one_letter_code
_entity_poly.pdbx_strand_id
1 'polypeptide(L)'
;MDMRKLRGPIIILTTILWILTTVLGWNNDNYWICLILSVPIMGGYVMIGTSNNGVLNKSFFLYPILPFMIVWALSFIGAHYFAVKDAGVVPPLILGFHPSLFCIVIGYWLGGIYTLLAGFVTKHNQWMSAQDWDNYKKKIQKLNAETDK
;
A
#
# COMPACT_ATOMS: atom_id res chain seq x y z
N MET A 1 -7.37 -15.82 6.84
CA MET A 1 -6.04 -15.79 7.45
C MET A 1 -6.13 -15.07 8.78
N ASP A 2 -5.76 -15.72 9.87
CA ASP A 2 -5.84 -15.10 11.21
C ASP A 2 -4.64 -14.15 11.41
N MET A 3 -4.90 -12.86 11.41
CA MET A 3 -3.90 -11.80 11.55
C MET A 3 -3.63 -11.44 13.02
N ARG A 4 -4.46 -11.92 13.98
CA ARG A 4 -4.32 -11.59 15.40
C ARG A 4 -2.96 -12.03 15.94
N LYS A 5 -2.55 -13.25 15.60
CA LYS A 5 -1.25 -13.82 15.98
C LYS A 5 -0.08 -13.28 15.15
N LEU A 6 -0.35 -12.86 13.91
CA LEU A 6 0.67 -12.42 12.97
C LEU A 6 0.94 -10.90 13.05
N ARG A 7 0.02 -10.12 13.62
CA ARG A 7 0.14 -8.65 13.67
C ARG A 7 1.42 -8.18 14.35
N GLY A 8 1.75 -8.70 15.51
CA GLY A 8 2.98 -8.36 16.23
C GLY A 8 4.25 -8.69 15.43
N PRO A 9 4.43 -9.95 14.99
CA PRO A 9 5.55 -10.34 14.14
C PRO A 9 5.65 -9.51 12.85
N ILE A 10 4.55 -9.22 12.17
CA ILE A 10 4.56 -8.41 10.94
C ILE A 10 5.02 -6.97 11.25
N ILE A 11 4.53 -6.35 12.33
CA ILE A 11 4.95 -5.00 12.72
C ILE A 11 6.46 -4.98 13.00
N ILE A 12 6.97 -5.93 13.78
CA ILE A 12 8.40 -6.02 14.10
C ILE A 12 9.22 -6.20 12.81
N LEU A 13 8.82 -7.16 11.97
CA LEU A 13 9.52 -7.42 10.71
C LEU A 13 9.52 -6.18 9.80
N THR A 14 8.38 -5.56 9.58
CA THR A 14 8.29 -4.36 8.73
C THR A 14 9.09 -3.20 9.30
N THR A 15 9.15 -3.04 10.61
CA THR A 15 9.98 -2.02 11.27
C THR A 15 11.48 -2.27 11.02
N ILE A 16 11.94 -3.52 11.20
CA ILE A 16 13.32 -3.90 10.91
C ILE A 16 13.66 -3.66 9.44
N LEU A 17 12.79 -4.08 8.53
CA LEU A 17 12.97 -3.86 7.10
C LEU A 17 12.99 -2.36 6.74
N TRP A 18 12.19 -1.53 7.41
CA TRP A 18 12.21 -0.08 7.25
C TRP A 18 13.57 0.51 7.64
N ILE A 19 14.09 0.13 8.80
CA ILE A 19 15.42 0.57 9.27
C ILE A 19 16.49 0.17 8.25
N LEU A 20 16.49 -1.11 7.83
CA LEU A 20 17.43 -1.61 6.83
C LEU A 20 17.33 -0.84 5.50
N THR A 21 16.12 -0.64 5.00
CA THR A 21 15.90 0.11 3.75
C THR A 21 16.38 1.56 3.86
N THR A 22 16.17 2.20 5.02
CA THR A 22 16.65 3.56 5.27
C THR A 22 18.17 3.64 5.28
N VAL A 23 18.83 2.73 5.98
CA VAL A 23 20.31 2.68 6.07
C VAL A 23 20.92 2.37 4.69
N LEU A 24 20.40 1.37 3.98
CA LEU A 24 20.91 0.97 2.66
C LEU A 24 20.59 2.02 1.60
N GLY A 25 19.45 2.70 1.68
CA GLY A 25 19.03 3.73 0.74
C GLY A 25 19.83 5.03 0.84
N TRP A 26 20.61 5.20 1.92
CA TRP A 26 21.56 6.31 2.01
C TRP A 26 22.66 6.25 0.95
N ASN A 27 22.89 5.06 0.39
CA ASN A 27 23.83 4.84 -0.70
C ASN A 27 23.08 4.49 -1.99
N ASN A 28 23.23 5.31 -3.04
CA ASN A 28 22.50 5.20 -4.31
C ASN A 28 22.67 3.84 -5.03
N ASP A 29 23.74 3.11 -4.72
CA ASP A 29 24.04 1.82 -5.38
C ASP A 29 23.09 0.68 -4.93
N ASN A 30 22.32 0.89 -3.87
CA ASN A 30 21.47 -0.14 -3.27
C ASN A 30 19.99 -0.09 -3.68
N TYR A 31 19.65 0.62 -4.76
CA TYR A 31 18.25 0.81 -5.16
C TYR A 31 17.44 -0.49 -5.28
N TRP A 32 17.99 -1.50 -5.95
CA TRP A 32 17.31 -2.77 -6.15
C TRP A 32 17.06 -3.53 -4.85
N ILE A 33 18.02 -3.50 -3.94
CA ILE A 33 17.87 -4.12 -2.62
C ILE A 33 16.77 -3.39 -1.84
N CYS A 34 16.79 -2.06 -1.83
CA CYS A 34 15.74 -1.25 -1.19
C CYS A 34 14.36 -1.50 -1.78
N LEU A 35 14.25 -1.65 -3.11
CA LEU A 35 12.99 -1.98 -3.77
C LEU A 35 12.47 -3.37 -3.34
N ILE A 36 13.33 -4.38 -3.31
CA ILE A 36 12.96 -5.74 -2.87
C ILE A 36 12.50 -5.75 -1.41
N LEU A 37 13.20 -5.03 -0.52
CA LEU A 37 12.82 -4.93 0.89
C LEU A 37 11.52 -4.14 1.11
N SER A 38 11.23 -3.15 0.27
CA SER A 38 10.03 -2.33 0.41
C SER A 38 8.73 -3.05 0.01
N VAL A 39 8.79 -4.08 -0.85
CA VAL A 39 7.61 -4.90 -1.21
C VAL A 39 6.96 -5.57 0.01
N PRO A 40 7.69 -6.34 0.85
CA PRO A 40 7.09 -6.93 2.06
C PRO A 40 6.70 -5.88 3.10
N ILE A 41 7.37 -4.73 3.16
CA ILE A 41 6.95 -3.61 4.04
C ILE A 41 5.56 -3.14 3.62
N MET A 42 5.39 -2.78 2.35
CA MET A 42 4.11 -2.32 1.81
C MET A 42 3.01 -3.38 1.98
N GLY A 43 3.31 -4.64 1.61
CA GLY A 43 2.39 -5.76 1.78
C GLY A 43 1.97 -5.97 3.23
N GLY A 44 2.89 -5.91 4.17
CA GLY A 44 2.62 -6.05 5.60
C GLY A 44 1.68 -4.97 6.13
N TYR A 45 1.94 -3.71 5.81
CA TYR A 45 1.06 -2.60 6.22
C TYR A 45 -0.34 -2.71 5.62
N VAL A 46 -0.45 -2.99 4.32
CA VAL A 46 -1.76 -3.14 3.66
C VAL A 46 -2.53 -4.33 4.24
N MET A 47 -1.88 -5.46 4.50
CA MET A 47 -2.53 -6.64 5.12
C MET A 47 -3.05 -6.34 6.53
N ILE A 48 -2.29 -5.60 7.34
CA ILE A 48 -2.73 -5.21 8.69
C ILE A 48 -3.90 -4.23 8.60
N GLY A 49 -3.79 -3.21 7.75
CA GLY A 49 -4.80 -2.16 7.60
C GLY A 49 -6.14 -2.68 7.03
N THR A 50 -6.10 -3.73 6.24
CA THR A 50 -7.29 -4.31 5.60
C THR A 50 -7.89 -5.50 6.35
N SER A 51 -7.27 -5.94 7.46
CA SER A 51 -7.82 -7.00 8.29
C SER A 51 -9.01 -6.52 9.10
N ASN A 52 -10.18 -7.16 8.94
CA ASN A 52 -11.37 -6.90 9.76
C ASN A 52 -11.35 -7.81 10.98
N ASN A 53 -11.43 -7.23 12.19
CA ASN A 53 -11.37 -7.96 13.47
C ASN A 53 -10.20 -8.95 13.57
N GLY A 54 -9.07 -8.66 12.89
CA GLY A 54 -7.90 -9.52 12.84
C GLY A 54 -8.02 -10.72 11.89
N VAL A 55 -9.01 -10.74 11.01
CA VAL A 55 -9.15 -11.75 9.96
C VAL A 55 -9.00 -11.10 8.59
N LEU A 56 -8.08 -11.60 7.79
CA LEU A 56 -7.91 -11.21 6.39
C LEU A 56 -8.50 -12.31 5.49
N ASN A 57 -9.47 -11.94 4.67
CA ASN A 57 -10.06 -12.86 3.70
C ASN A 57 -9.06 -13.13 2.57
N LYS A 58 -8.88 -14.41 2.18
CA LYS A 58 -7.99 -14.79 1.07
C LYS A 58 -8.39 -14.12 -0.25
N SER A 59 -9.69 -13.98 -0.50
CA SER A 59 -10.19 -13.30 -1.69
C SER A 59 -9.84 -11.81 -1.72
N PHE A 60 -9.80 -11.17 -0.55
CA PHE A 60 -9.39 -9.79 -0.42
C PHE A 60 -7.87 -9.61 -0.56
N PHE A 61 -7.09 -10.60 -0.13
CA PHE A 61 -5.64 -10.61 -0.37
C PHE A 61 -5.32 -10.74 -1.86
N LEU A 62 -5.96 -11.69 -2.57
CA LEU A 62 -5.73 -11.90 -4.01
C LEU A 62 -6.22 -10.72 -4.85
N TYR A 63 -7.26 -10.06 -4.42
CA TYR A 63 -7.79 -8.85 -5.04
C TYR A 63 -8.48 -8.01 -3.96
N PRO A 64 -7.98 -6.82 -3.63
CA PRO A 64 -7.11 -5.92 -4.41
C PRO A 64 -5.62 -5.87 -4.00
N ILE A 65 -5.19 -6.55 -2.91
CA ILE A 65 -3.87 -6.31 -2.33
C ILE A 65 -2.74 -6.72 -3.28
N LEU A 66 -2.81 -7.94 -3.79
CA LEU A 66 -1.74 -8.47 -4.67
C LEU A 66 -1.59 -7.66 -5.97
N PRO A 67 -2.64 -7.31 -6.73
CA PRO A 67 -2.53 -6.42 -7.88
C PRO A 67 -1.93 -5.06 -7.54
N PHE A 68 -2.32 -4.47 -6.40
CA PHE A 68 -1.73 -3.22 -5.93
C PHE A 68 -0.21 -3.34 -5.72
N MET A 69 0.24 -4.39 -5.04
CA MET A 69 1.67 -4.63 -4.81
C MET A 69 2.44 -4.79 -6.13
N ILE A 70 1.86 -5.48 -7.11
CA ILE A 70 2.46 -5.67 -8.44
C ILE A 70 2.55 -4.32 -9.17
N VAL A 71 1.46 -3.57 -9.25
CA VAL A 71 1.43 -2.25 -9.90
C VAL A 71 2.42 -1.31 -9.23
N TRP A 72 2.50 -1.31 -7.90
CA TRP A 72 3.44 -0.53 -7.13
C TRP A 72 4.90 -0.88 -7.50
N ALA A 73 5.26 -2.16 -7.46
CA ALA A 73 6.61 -2.62 -7.78
C ALA A 73 7.01 -2.27 -9.23
N LEU A 74 6.13 -2.54 -10.20
CA LEU A 74 6.37 -2.24 -11.60
C LEU A 74 6.54 -0.74 -11.86
N SER A 75 5.79 0.12 -11.14
CA SER A 75 5.90 1.57 -11.25
C SER A 75 7.29 2.07 -10.82
N PHE A 76 7.82 1.54 -9.72
CA PHE A 76 9.15 1.91 -9.25
C PHE A 76 10.27 1.31 -10.11
N ILE A 77 10.11 0.09 -10.63
CA ILE A 77 11.03 -0.49 -11.62
C ILE A 77 11.09 0.39 -12.87
N GLY A 78 9.94 0.77 -13.42
CA GLY A 78 9.86 1.64 -14.59
C GLY A 78 10.45 3.02 -14.32
N ALA A 79 10.15 3.61 -13.17
CA ALA A 79 10.70 4.90 -12.78
C ALA A 79 12.23 4.90 -12.72
N HIS A 80 12.80 3.85 -12.09
CA HIS A 80 14.27 3.68 -12.04
C HIS A 80 14.88 3.47 -13.42
N TYR A 81 14.27 2.60 -14.24
CA TYR A 81 14.74 2.36 -15.60
C TYR A 81 14.87 3.66 -16.41
N PHE A 82 13.82 4.49 -16.40
CA PHE A 82 13.86 5.76 -17.13
C PHE A 82 14.80 6.78 -16.48
N ALA A 83 14.90 6.80 -15.15
CA ALA A 83 15.85 7.68 -14.47
C ALA A 83 17.31 7.38 -14.84
N VAL A 84 17.67 6.10 -14.95
CA VAL A 84 19.03 5.69 -15.35
C VAL A 84 19.26 5.89 -16.84
N LYS A 85 18.28 5.49 -17.69
CA LYS A 85 18.38 5.62 -19.15
C LYS A 85 18.52 7.08 -19.59
N ASP A 86 17.79 7.97 -18.97
CA ASP A 86 17.70 9.37 -19.35
C ASP A 86 18.66 10.28 -18.55
N ALA A 87 19.58 9.67 -17.79
CA ALA A 87 20.55 10.41 -16.98
C ALA A 87 21.45 11.29 -17.88
N GLY A 88 21.43 12.58 -17.61
CA GLY A 88 22.24 13.57 -18.37
C GLY A 88 21.69 13.96 -19.76
N VAL A 89 20.49 13.48 -20.12
CA VAL A 89 19.82 13.80 -21.38
C VAL A 89 18.44 14.40 -21.07
N VAL A 90 17.94 15.29 -21.91
CA VAL A 90 16.55 15.78 -21.82
C VAL A 90 15.66 14.80 -22.59
N PRO A 91 14.90 13.96 -21.91
CA PRO A 91 14.04 12.98 -22.57
C PRO A 91 12.78 13.63 -23.13
N PRO A 92 12.11 13.00 -24.10
CA PRO A 92 10.80 13.44 -24.53
C PRO A 92 9.80 13.32 -23.37
N LEU A 93 9.05 14.38 -23.11
CA LEU A 93 8.06 14.41 -22.04
C LEU A 93 6.82 13.61 -22.45
N ILE A 94 6.25 12.82 -21.52
CA ILE A 94 4.99 12.10 -21.69
C ILE A 94 3.92 12.87 -20.92
N LEU A 95 2.95 13.45 -21.60
CA LEU A 95 1.92 14.32 -21.01
C LEU A 95 2.51 15.45 -20.14
N GLY A 96 3.68 15.98 -20.51
CA GLY A 96 4.37 17.03 -19.75
C GLY A 96 5.22 16.52 -18.57
N PHE A 97 5.26 15.22 -18.31
CA PHE A 97 6.06 14.62 -17.24
C PHE A 97 7.33 13.95 -17.79
N HIS A 98 8.39 14.02 -17.02
CA HIS A 98 9.55 13.14 -17.23
C HIS A 98 9.09 11.67 -17.18
N PRO A 99 9.56 10.75 -18.06
CA PRO A 99 9.11 9.36 -18.11
C PRO A 99 9.17 8.64 -16.76
N SER A 100 10.22 8.88 -15.97
CA SER A 100 10.34 8.34 -14.61
C SER A 100 9.19 8.80 -13.70
N LEU A 101 8.88 10.11 -13.70
CA LEU A 101 7.78 10.67 -12.91
C LEU A 101 6.42 10.19 -13.42
N PHE A 102 6.26 10.03 -14.75
CA PHE A 102 5.06 9.46 -15.35
C PHE A 102 4.76 8.05 -14.81
N CYS A 103 5.77 7.19 -14.68
CA CYS A 103 5.59 5.85 -14.06
C CYS A 103 5.05 5.94 -12.63
N ILE A 104 5.49 6.91 -11.84
CA ILE A 104 4.99 7.09 -10.46
C ILE A 104 3.57 7.66 -10.47
N VAL A 105 3.30 8.72 -11.24
CA VAL A 105 1.97 9.37 -11.23
C VAL A 105 0.90 8.44 -11.80
N ILE A 106 1.13 7.85 -12.97
CA ILE A 106 0.14 7.01 -13.64
C ILE A 106 0.14 5.60 -13.09
N GLY A 107 1.32 4.97 -12.92
CA GLY A 107 1.43 3.61 -12.43
C GLY A 107 1.06 3.51 -10.95
N TYR A 108 1.82 4.15 -10.08
CA TYR A 108 1.63 4.01 -8.65
C TYR A 108 0.37 4.74 -8.14
N TRP A 109 0.19 6.03 -8.42
CA TRP A 109 -0.96 6.77 -7.87
C TRP A 109 -2.27 6.34 -8.51
N LEU A 110 -2.44 6.51 -9.83
CA LEU A 110 -3.70 6.16 -10.47
C LEU A 110 -3.95 4.65 -10.49
N GLY A 111 -2.94 3.84 -10.79
CA GLY A 111 -3.04 2.39 -10.74
C GLY A 111 -3.30 1.86 -9.33
N GLY A 112 -2.67 2.47 -8.32
CA GLY A 112 -2.90 2.15 -6.90
C GLY A 112 -4.32 2.51 -6.45
N ILE A 113 -4.78 3.73 -6.77
CA ILE A 113 -6.16 4.16 -6.49
C ILE A 113 -7.15 3.21 -7.17
N TYR A 114 -6.95 2.91 -8.46
CA TYR A 114 -7.86 2.04 -9.21
C TYR A 114 -7.92 0.63 -8.62
N THR A 115 -6.79 0.02 -8.32
CA THR A 115 -6.75 -1.35 -7.77
C THR A 115 -7.31 -1.43 -6.36
N LEU A 116 -6.90 -0.53 -5.46
CA LEU A 116 -7.36 -0.53 -4.08
C LEU A 116 -8.82 -0.06 -3.98
N LEU A 117 -9.17 1.08 -4.57
CA LEU A 117 -10.52 1.62 -4.48
C LEU A 117 -11.56 0.68 -5.10
N ALA A 118 -11.29 0.16 -6.31
CA ALA A 118 -12.16 -0.82 -6.93
C ALA A 118 -12.31 -2.07 -6.06
N GLY A 119 -11.23 -2.54 -5.45
CA GLY A 119 -11.26 -3.68 -4.54
C GLY A 119 -12.05 -3.40 -3.27
N PHE A 120 -11.87 -2.24 -2.64
CA PHE A 120 -12.64 -1.85 -1.45
C PHE A 120 -14.14 -1.71 -1.75
N VAL A 121 -14.50 -1.11 -2.90
CA VAL A 121 -15.90 -0.96 -3.31
C VAL A 121 -16.53 -2.31 -3.64
N THR A 122 -15.86 -3.13 -4.44
CA THR A 122 -16.42 -4.42 -4.89
C THR A 122 -16.49 -5.47 -3.77
N LYS A 123 -15.62 -5.37 -2.77
CA LYS A 123 -15.53 -6.32 -1.67
C LYS A 123 -15.79 -5.69 -0.29
N HIS A 124 -16.54 -4.58 -0.26
CA HIS A 124 -16.81 -3.84 0.98
C HIS A 124 -17.37 -4.73 2.10
N ASN A 125 -18.24 -5.68 1.77
CA ASN A 125 -18.81 -6.61 2.76
C ASN A 125 -17.78 -7.54 3.43
N GLN A 126 -16.60 -7.75 2.81
CA GLN A 126 -15.52 -8.57 3.38
C GLN A 126 -14.60 -7.75 4.29
N TRP A 127 -14.59 -6.44 4.12
CA TRP A 127 -13.81 -5.51 4.91
C TRP A 127 -14.60 -4.88 6.05
N MET A 128 -15.87 -4.49 5.79
CA MET A 128 -16.79 -3.91 6.77
C MET A 128 -18.19 -4.47 6.55
N SER A 129 -18.71 -5.23 7.52
CA SER A 129 -20.08 -5.74 7.45
C SER A 129 -21.09 -4.62 7.76
N ALA A 130 -22.35 -4.79 7.31
CA ALA A 130 -23.42 -3.86 7.68
C ALA A 130 -23.60 -3.75 9.21
N GLN A 131 -23.38 -4.86 9.92
CA GLN A 131 -23.47 -4.90 11.38
C GLN A 131 -22.32 -4.11 12.06
N ASP A 132 -21.10 -4.18 11.52
CA ASP A 132 -19.96 -3.38 12.01
C ASP A 132 -20.24 -1.88 11.83
N TRP A 133 -20.84 -1.51 10.71
CA TRP A 133 -21.23 -0.14 10.40
C TRP A 133 -22.31 0.37 11.37
N ASP A 134 -23.32 -0.43 11.65
CA ASP A 134 -24.38 -0.06 12.61
C ASP A 134 -23.86 0.03 14.04
N ASN A 135 -22.98 -0.88 14.45
CA ASN A 135 -22.31 -0.81 15.74
C ASN A 135 -21.45 0.44 15.87
N TYR A 136 -20.74 0.82 14.81
CA TYR A 136 -19.96 2.06 14.76
C TYR A 136 -20.85 3.30 14.93
N LYS A 137 -21.96 3.38 14.16
CA LYS A 137 -22.92 4.49 14.29
C LYS A 137 -23.49 4.62 15.72
N LYS A 138 -23.89 3.51 16.33
CA LYS A 138 -24.37 3.49 17.71
C LYS A 138 -23.31 3.97 18.70
N LYS A 139 -22.04 3.60 18.49
CA LYS A 139 -20.94 4.05 19.34
C LYS A 139 -20.72 5.57 19.23
N ILE A 140 -20.74 6.11 18.02
CA ILE A 140 -20.60 7.56 17.79
C ILE A 140 -21.78 8.33 18.43
N GLN A 141 -23.02 7.85 18.26
CA GLN A 141 -24.18 8.48 18.87
C GLN A 141 -24.09 8.54 20.42
N LYS A 142 -23.57 7.47 21.05
CA LYS A 142 -23.34 7.47 22.50
C LYS A 142 -22.29 8.49 22.92
N LEU A 143 -21.16 8.55 22.19
CA LEU A 143 -20.10 9.51 22.49
C LEU A 143 -20.59 10.96 22.37
N ASN A 144 -21.34 11.29 21.32
CA ASN A 144 -21.92 12.61 21.15
C ASN A 144 -22.88 12.97 22.29
N ALA A 145 -23.75 12.03 22.68
CA ALA A 145 -24.68 12.24 23.80
C ALA A 145 -24.00 12.39 25.18
N GLU A 146 -22.77 11.88 25.33
CA GLU A 146 -21.94 12.09 26.53
C GLU A 146 -21.20 13.41 26.51
N THR A 147 -20.89 13.95 25.33
CA THR A 147 -20.17 15.22 25.15
C THR A 147 -21.10 16.43 25.30
N ASP A 148 -22.40 16.25 25.04
CA ASP A 148 -23.44 17.31 25.15
C ASP A 148 -23.99 17.45 26.58
N LYS A 149 -23.43 16.75 27.56
CA LYS A 149 -23.74 16.85 28.98
C LYS A 149 -22.65 17.58 29.75
#